data_bd7b4cd130fde975e4799f0f94666082
#
_entry.id   bd7b4cd130fde975e4799f0f94666082
#
_cell.length_a   1.000
_cell.length_b   1.000
_cell.length_c   1.000
_cell.angle_alpha   90.00
_cell.angle_beta   90.00
_cell.angle_gamma   90.00
#
_symmetry.space_group_name_H-M   'P 1'
#
loop_
_entity.id
_entity.type
_entity.pdbx_description
1 polymer ?
#
loop_
_entity_poly.entity_id
_entity_poly.type
_entity_poly.pdbx_seq_one_letter_code
_entity_poly.pdbx_strand_id
1 'polypeptide(L)'
;MSKQIHVGAVAVGGGAPVSIQSMCNTPTQDVERTVSQILRLEGAGCQIIRVAVPDMDAARAIGPILRRIHIPLVADIHFDYRLALECVRQGVDKIRINPGNIGSAEKVRAVADACRDRGIPIRIGVNGGSLERELLQKYGGVTAQALVDSALGHVRLLNDCGFDDICISVKCSRVPVNMEAYRMLHQQTPYPLHLGVTEAGTPRLGVLKSAIGIGGLLCQGIGDTLRVSLTADPEEEVRAALDILSAAGLRQTGPNLISCPTCGRTKYDMIPIAREVERRLQGCTKPITVAVMGCVVNGPGEARAADVGIAGGDGEGLLFRHGEILYKVPQDKLVDALMDEIDKL
;
A
#
# COMPACT_ATOMS: atom_id res chain seq x y z
N MET A 1 11.47 15.19 -6.69
CA MET A 1 11.41 14.28 -5.52
C MET A 1 10.65 15.00 -4.42
N SER A 2 9.80 14.31 -3.69
CA SER A 2 9.10 14.84 -2.52
C SER A 2 10.08 15.10 -1.36
N LYS A 3 9.70 15.97 -0.42
CA LYS A 3 10.41 16.15 0.86
C LYS A 3 10.41 14.82 1.64
N GLN A 4 11.52 14.46 2.27
CA GLN A 4 11.58 13.31 3.14
C GLN A 4 11.11 13.66 4.55
N ILE A 5 10.26 12.81 5.12
CA ILE A 5 9.88 12.81 6.53
C ILE A 5 10.17 11.43 7.14
N HIS A 6 10.16 11.32 8.45
CA HIS A 6 10.34 10.05 9.15
C HIS A 6 9.11 9.71 9.99
N VAL A 7 8.67 8.47 9.89
CA VAL A 7 7.61 7.90 10.75
C VAL A 7 8.28 6.84 11.61
N GLY A 8 8.66 7.19 12.82
CA GLY A 8 9.59 6.37 13.58
C GLY A 8 10.88 6.13 12.78
N ALA A 9 11.27 4.88 12.58
CA ALA A 9 12.43 4.49 11.78
C ALA A 9 12.17 4.45 10.26
N VAL A 10 10.92 4.61 9.81
CA VAL A 10 10.56 4.51 8.38
C VAL A 10 10.67 5.85 7.69
N ALA A 11 11.58 5.96 6.70
CA ALA A 11 11.67 7.11 5.81
C ALA A 11 10.51 7.09 4.80
N VAL A 12 9.88 8.25 4.57
CA VAL A 12 8.77 8.44 3.62
C VAL A 12 9.05 9.67 2.77
N GLY A 13 9.06 9.51 1.46
CA GLY A 13 9.46 10.57 0.53
C GLY A 13 10.98 10.63 0.32
N GLY A 14 11.45 11.63 -0.41
CA GLY A 14 12.87 11.84 -0.68
C GLY A 14 13.56 10.74 -1.47
N GLY A 15 12.81 9.92 -2.21
CA GLY A 15 13.33 8.77 -2.94
C GLY A 15 13.43 7.49 -2.11
N ALA A 16 12.97 7.48 -0.86
CA ALA A 16 12.85 6.27 -0.07
C ALA A 16 11.87 5.26 -0.72
N PRO A 17 12.04 3.95 -0.52
CA PRO A 17 11.11 2.96 -1.02
C PRO A 17 9.68 3.22 -0.53
N VAL A 18 8.69 3.02 -1.40
CA VAL A 18 7.27 3.22 -1.07
C VAL A 18 6.86 2.30 0.08
N SER A 19 6.39 2.89 1.18
CA SER A 19 6.03 2.16 2.39
C SER A 19 4.56 1.74 2.40
N ILE A 20 4.29 0.54 2.94
CA ILE A 20 2.95 0.00 3.13
C ILE A 20 2.46 0.34 4.53
N GLN A 21 1.32 1.02 4.59
CA GLN A 21 0.58 1.25 5.83
C GLN A 21 -0.72 0.43 5.82
N SER A 22 -1.07 -0.15 6.97
CA SER A 22 -2.40 -0.72 7.22
C SER A 22 -3.09 -0.02 8.41
N MET A 23 -4.28 -0.49 8.76
CA MET A 23 -5.04 0.05 9.89
C MET A 23 -5.74 -1.07 10.65
N CYS A 24 -5.61 -1.05 11.98
CA CYS A 24 -6.35 -1.97 12.83
C CYS A 24 -7.85 -1.73 12.76
N ASN A 25 -8.61 -2.81 12.87
CA ASN A 25 -10.07 -2.80 13.05
C ASN A 25 -10.49 -3.19 14.47
N THR A 26 -9.52 -3.40 15.37
CA THR A 26 -9.76 -3.64 16.80
C THR A 26 -10.02 -2.32 17.54
N PRO A 27 -10.79 -2.32 18.64
CA PRO A 27 -10.87 -1.19 19.55
C PRO A 27 -9.49 -0.90 20.15
N THR A 28 -8.97 0.31 19.99
CA THR A 28 -7.57 0.66 20.36
C THR A 28 -7.32 0.53 21.87
N GLN A 29 -8.31 0.77 22.72
CA GLN A 29 -8.23 0.58 24.17
C GLN A 29 -8.07 -0.90 24.58
N ASP A 30 -8.43 -1.86 23.72
CA ASP A 30 -8.12 -3.27 23.91
C ASP A 30 -6.69 -3.55 23.41
N VAL A 31 -5.72 -3.28 24.28
CA VAL A 31 -4.30 -3.38 23.97
C VAL A 31 -3.90 -4.77 23.50
N GLU A 32 -4.43 -5.82 24.14
CA GLU A 32 -4.07 -7.21 23.81
C GLU A 32 -4.48 -7.58 22.38
N ARG A 33 -5.74 -7.31 22.02
CA ARG A 33 -6.25 -7.61 20.68
C ARG A 33 -5.57 -6.74 19.63
N THR A 34 -5.33 -5.47 19.94
CA THR A 34 -4.70 -4.53 19.01
C THR A 34 -3.26 -4.92 18.74
N VAL A 35 -2.45 -5.23 19.77
CA VAL A 35 -1.08 -5.72 19.62
C VAL A 35 -1.05 -7.03 18.82
N SER A 36 -1.92 -8.00 19.15
CA SER A 36 -1.99 -9.26 18.41
C SER A 36 -2.28 -9.03 16.92
N GLN A 37 -3.17 -8.11 16.58
CA GLN A 37 -3.45 -7.78 15.17
C GLN A 37 -2.27 -7.08 14.51
N ILE A 38 -1.62 -6.14 15.19
CA ILE A 38 -0.44 -5.44 14.64
C ILE A 38 0.68 -6.42 14.31
N LEU A 39 0.99 -7.36 15.21
CA LEU A 39 2.05 -8.35 14.98
C LEU A 39 1.74 -9.26 13.77
N ARG A 40 0.46 -9.64 13.56
CA ARG A 40 0.07 -10.37 12.34
C ARG A 40 0.26 -9.53 11.08
N LEU A 41 -0.15 -8.26 11.12
CA LEU A 41 0.01 -7.34 10.00
C LEU A 41 1.49 -7.05 9.69
N GLU A 42 2.32 -6.92 10.72
CA GLU A 42 3.78 -6.81 10.60
C GLU A 42 4.35 -8.05 9.90
N GLY A 43 3.97 -9.25 10.35
CA GLY A 43 4.36 -10.51 9.72
C GLY A 43 3.88 -10.65 8.27
N ALA A 44 2.77 -10.00 7.90
CA ALA A 44 2.28 -9.94 6.53
C ALA A 44 3.03 -8.92 5.65
N GLY A 45 3.92 -8.09 6.22
CA GLY A 45 4.72 -7.10 5.48
C GLY A 45 4.26 -5.65 5.63
N CYS A 46 3.36 -5.35 6.58
CA CYS A 46 3.02 -3.98 6.96
C CYS A 46 4.22 -3.27 7.58
N GLN A 47 4.48 -2.03 7.17
CA GLN A 47 5.64 -1.26 7.64
C GLN A 47 5.26 -0.10 8.56
N ILE A 48 4.02 0.37 8.49
CA ILE A 48 3.47 1.44 9.32
C ILE A 48 2.04 1.04 9.70
N ILE A 49 1.71 1.09 10.97
CA ILE A 49 0.36 0.73 11.42
C ILE A 49 -0.41 1.96 11.89
N ARG A 50 -1.72 2.00 11.64
CA ARG A 50 -2.62 3.06 12.11
C ARG A 50 -3.70 2.47 13.01
N VAL A 51 -4.02 3.18 14.09
CA VAL A 51 -5.14 2.88 14.99
C VAL A 51 -6.08 4.08 15.08
N ALA A 52 -7.38 3.83 15.27
CA ALA A 52 -8.36 4.87 15.54
C ALA A 52 -8.24 5.33 17.00
N VAL A 53 -8.34 6.64 17.23
CA VAL A 53 -8.32 7.23 18.58
C VAL A 53 -9.60 8.04 18.78
N PRO A 54 -10.72 7.37 19.13
CA PRO A 54 -12.01 8.05 19.30
C PRO A 54 -12.14 8.78 20.63
N ASP A 55 -11.40 8.37 21.66
CA ASP A 55 -11.51 8.83 23.03
C ASP A 55 -10.16 8.81 23.78
N MET A 56 -10.17 9.27 25.03
CA MET A 56 -8.98 9.40 25.87
C MET A 56 -8.42 8.04 26.30
N ASP A 57 -9.24 7.01 26.43
CA ASP A 57 -8.77 5.68 26.81
C ASP A 57 -7.99 5.04 25.66
N ALA A 58 -8.47 5.22 24.42
CA ALA A 58 -7.71 4.85 23.23
C ALA A 58 -6.40 5.64 23.10
N ALA A 59 -6.41 6.95 23.42
CA ALA A 59 -5.19 7.77 23.40
C ALA A 59 -4.15 7.29 24.42
N ARG A 60 -4.57 6.92 25.62
CA ARG A 60 -3.71 6.38 26.68
C ARG A 60 -3.17 4.98 26.36
N ALA A 61 -3.89 4.19 25.55
CA ALA A 61 -3.47 2.85 25.12
C ALA A 61 -2.27 2.89 24.16
N ILE A 62 -1.98 4.02 23.51
CA ILE A 62 -0.88 4.17 22.55
C ILE A 62 0.46 3.74 23.15
N GLY A 63 0.82 4.24 24.34
CA GLY A 63 2.09 3.90 25.00
C GLY A 63 2.24 2.41 25.32
N PRO A 64 1.25 1.76 25.97
CA PRO A 64 1.22 0.30 26.12
C PRO A 64 1.37 -0.49 24.83
N ILE A 65 0.73 -0.07 23.74
CA ILE A 65 0.81 -0.73 22.43
C ILE A 65 2.24 -0.58 21.86
N LEU A 66 2.80 0.63 21.83
CA LEU A 66 4.13 0.93 21.28
C LEU A 66 5.24 0.08 21.91
N ARG A 67 5.16 -0.23 23.21
CA ARG A 67 6.16 -1.08 23.89
C ARG A 67 6.17 -2.54 23.44
N ARG A 68 5.20 -2.96 22.61
CA ARG A 68 4.98 -4.37 22.25
C ARG A 68 4.98 -4.63 20.76
N ILE A 69 5.15 -3.60 19.94
CA ILE A 69 5.19 -3.67 18.47
C ILE A 69 6.54 -3.20 17.96
N HIS A 70 6.89 -3.52 16.71
CA HIS A 70 8.21 -3.18 16.14
C HIS A 70 8.12 -2.19 14.99
N ILE A 71 6.91 -1.95 14.47
CA ILE A 71 6.65 -0.99 13.39
C ILE A 71 6.04 0.31 13.95
N PRO A 72 6.29 1.47 13.33
CA PRO A 72 5.77 2.75 13.80
C PRO A 72 4.26 2.82 13.77
N LEU A 73 3.71 3.52 14.77
CA LEU A 73 2.29 3.68 15.02
C LEU A 73 1.78 5.08 14.63
N VAL A 74 0.66 5.11 13.93
CA VAL A 74 -0.06 6.34 13.55
C VAL A 74 -1.36 6.44 14.33
N ALA A 75 -1.57 7.54 15.05
CA ALA A 75 -2.85 7.84 15.70
C ALA A 75 -3.78 8.61 14.73
N ASP A 76 -4.97 8.07 14.52
CA ASP A 76 -6.00 8.67 13.68
C ASP A 76 -7.02 9.42 14.51
N ILE A 77 -6.95 10.76 14.47
CA ILE A 77 -7.74 11.66 15.29
C ILE A 77 -8.64 12.52 14.41
N HIS A 78 -9.92 12.59 14.74
CA HIS A 78 -10.89 13.26 13.89
C HIS A 78 -11.23 14.68 14.33
N PHE A 79 -11.49 14.92 15.63
CA PHE A 79 -12.06 16.20 16.10
C PHE A 79 -11.38 16.80 17.32
N ASP A 80 -11.02 15.99 18.31
CA ASP A 80 -10.52 16.50 19.58
C ASP A 80 -8.99 16.58 19.61
N TYR A 81 -8.45 17.82 19.59
CA TYR A 81 -7.02 18.08 19.66
C TYR A 81 -6.35 17.52 20.92
N ARG A 82 -7.09 17.39 22.04
CA ARG A 82 -6.55 16.85 23.30
C ARG A 82 -6.13 15.39 23.16
N LEU A 83 -6.82 14.63 22.31
CA LEU A 83 -6.43 13.26 21.98
C LEU A 83 -5.10 13.24 21.23
N ALA A 84 -4.87 14.19 20.31
CA ALA A 84 -3.58 14.33 19.63
C ALA A 84 -2.45 14.62 20.61
N LEU A 85 -2.66 15.57 21.51
CA LEU A 85 -1.67 15.92 22.55
C LEU A 85 -1.34 14.72 23.45
N GLU A 86 -2.36 13.96 23.87
CA GLU A 86 -2.14 12.75 24.67
C GLU A 86 -1.37 11.67 23.87
N CYS A 87 -1.71 11.42 22.59
CA CYS A 87 -0.97 10.49 21.75
C CYS A 87 0.51 10.90 21.58
N VAL A 88 0.77 12.19 21.39
CA VAL A 88 2.14 12.74 21.34
C VAL A 88 2.86 12.51 22.67
N ARG A 89 2.19 12.71 23.81
CA ARG A 89 2.73 12.43 25.15
C ARG A 89 3.07 10.94 25.32
N GLN A 90 2.25 10.05 24.77
CA GLN A 90 2.45 8.60 24.80
C GLN A 90 3.55 8.10 23.83
N GLY A 91 4.08 8.97 22.96
CA GLY A 91 5.20 8.67 22.07
C GLY A 91 4.81 8.12 20.69
N VAL A 92 3.62 8.45 20.19
CA VAL A 92 3.19 8.06 18.84
C VAL A 92 4.17 8.55 17.75
N ASP A 93 4.32 7.79 16.68
CA ASP A 93 5.29 8.11 15.62
C ASP A 93 4.72 9.03 14.51
N LYS A 94 3.42 9.12 14.37
CA LYS A 94 2.74 10.04 13.45
C LYS A 94 1.31 10.32 13.90
N ILE A 95 0.86 11.54 13.71
CA ILE A 95 -0.54 11.93 13.87
C ILE A 95 -1.21 12.02 12.50
N ARG A 96 -2.43 11.49 12.37
CA ARG A 96 -3.31 11.79 11.25
C ARG A 96 -4.46 12.64 11.72
N ILE A 97 -4.61 13.81 11.15
CA ILE A 97 -5.72 14.74 11.39
C ILE A 97 -6.21 15.35 10.08
N ASN A 98 -7.37 15.98 10.17
CA ASN A 98 -7.78 17.02 9.25
C ASN A 98 -7.80 18.34 10.05
N PRO A 99 -6.82 19.26 9.84
CA PRO A 99 -6.71 20.49 10.64
C PRO A 99 -7.99 21.32 10.70
N GLY A 100 -8.77 21.37 9.63
CA GLY A 100 -10.06 22.05 9.62
C GLY A 100 -11.12 21.46 10.57
N ASN A 101 -10.99 20.19 10.95
CA ASN A 101 -11.91 19.54 11.89
C ASN A 101 -11.46 19.66 13.36
N ILE A 102 -10.21 20.02 13.59
CA ILE A 102 -9.63 20.13 14.94
C ILE A 102 -10.18 21.38 15.68
N GLY A 103 -10.59 22.39 14.94
CA GLY A 103 -11.23 23.60 15.47
C GLY A 103 -10.41 24.87 15.24
N SER A 104 -10.22 25.70 16.30
CA SER A 104 -9.56 27.01 16.15
C SER A 104 -8.06 26.90 15.81
N ALA A 105 -7.51 28.00 15.29
CA ALA A 105 -6.07 28.09 14.95
C ALA A 105 -5.16 27.80 16.15
N GLU A 106 -5.57 28.18 17.38
CA GLU A 106 -4.82 27.90 18.60
C GLU A 106 -4.73 26.39 18.87
N LYS A 107 -5.81 25.63 18.62
CA LYS A 107 -5.83 24.18 18.80
C LYS A 107 -4.94 23.48 17.77
N VAL A 108 -4.98 23.94 16.51
CA VAL A 108 -4.10 23.44 15.45
C VAL A 108 -2.64 23.73 15.81
N ARG A 109 -2.35 24.95 16.28
CA ARG A 109 -1.01 25.36 16.74
C ARG A 109 -0.53 24.46 17.88
N ALA A 110 -1.36 24.21 18.90
CA ALA A 110 -0.99 23.35 20.03
C ALA A 110 -0.58 21.94 19.58
N VAL A 111 -1.29 21.36 18.62
CA VAL A 111 -0.92 20.05 18.04
C VAL A 111 0.37 20.15 17.24
N ALA A 112 0.52 21.18 16.38
CA ALA A 112 1.71 21.39 15.57
C ALA A 112 2.96 21.59 16.44
N ASP A 113 2.88 22.39 17.50
CA ASP A 113 3.97 22.64 18.44
C ASP A 113 4.37 21.35 19.17
N ALA A 114 3.40 20.62 19.71
CA ALA A 114 3.66 19.35 20.39
C ALA A 114 4.31 18.29 19.46
N CYS A 115 3.89 18.24 18.20
CA CYS A 115 4.48 17.35 17.20
C CYS A 115 5.91 17.80 16.82
N ARG A 116 6.13 19.11 16.65
CA ARG A 116 7.46 19.68 16.33
C ARG A 116 8.47 19.39 17.43
N ASP A 117 8.11 19.60 18.70
CA ASP A 117 8.99 19.39 19.85
C ASP A 117 9.49 17.95 19.98
N ARG A 118 8.79 17.00 19.34
CA ARG A 118 9.12 15.58 19.34
C ARG A 118 9.51 15.01 17.98
N GLY A 119 9.55 15.82 16.93
CA GLY A 119 9.87 15.38 15.57
C GLY A 119 8.83 14.42 14.99
N ILE A 120 7.55 14.58 15.35
CA ILE A 120 6.45 13.71 14.91
C ILE A 120 5.78 14.35 13.69
N PRO A 121 5.75 13.69 12.52
CA PRO A 121 5.09 14.22 11.34
C PRO A 121 3.57 14.16 11.46
N ILE A 122 2.91 15.09 10.75
CA ILE A 122 1.45 15.16 10.66
C ILE A 122 1.00 14.74 9.26
N ARG A 123 0.07 13.80 9.16
CA ARG A 123 -0.61 13.51 7.91
C ARG A 123 -1.97 14.22 7.83
N ILE A 124 -2.10 15.07 6.83
CA ILE A 124 -3.38 15.64 6.41
C ILE A 124 -4.16 14.57 5.64
N GLY A 125 -5.38 14.27 6.09
CA GLY A 125 -6.21 13.22 5.49
C GLY A 125 -7.56 13.74 5.00
N VAL A 126 -7.63 14.19 3.75
CA VAL A 126 -8.87 14.62 3.10
C VAL A 126 -9.57 13.41 2.46
N ASN A 127 -10.87 13.29 2.67
CA ASN A 127 -11.70 12.28 2.02
C ASN A 127 -12.89 12.98 1.31
N GLY A 128 -13.29 12.45 0.16
CA GLY A 128 -14.41 13.02 -0.60
C GLY A 128 -15.72 13.10 0.18
N GLY A 129 -15.97 12.16 1.09
CA GLY A 129 -17.16 12.16 1.94
C GLY A 129 -17.14 13.17 3.10
N SER A 130 -16.03 13.85 3.34
CA SER A 130 -15.87 14.81 4.45
C SER A 130 -15.29 16.16 3.99
N LEU A 131 -15.52 16.52 2.72
CA LEU A 131 -15.15 17.84 2.21
C LEU A 131 -16.00 18.95 2.83
N GLU A 132 -15.42 20.13 2.95
CA GLU A 132 -16.05 21.34 3.44
C GLU A 132 -17.23 21.73 2.52
N ARG A 133 -18.33 22.16 3.12
CA ARG A 133 -19.56 22.53 2.38
C ARG A 133 -19.31 23.65 1.36
N GLU A 134 -18.46 24.60 1.70
CA GLU A 134 -18.10 25.72 0.83
C GLU A 134 -17.39 25.23 -0.46
N LEU A 135 -16.48 24.25 -0.33
CA LEU A 135 -15.80 23.66 -1.48
C LEU A 135 -16.75 22.81 -2.33
N LEU A 136 -17.64 22.04 -1.69
CA LEU A 136 -18.68 21.29 -2.40
C LEU A 136 -19.61 22.20 -3.21
N GLN A 137 -20.00 23.37 -2.66
CA GLN A 137 -20.81 24.36 -3.37
C GLN A 137 -20.01 25.03 -4.50
N LYS A 138 -18.78 25.44 -4.24
CA LYS A 138 -17.91 26.10 -5.22
C LYS A 138 -17.66 25.24 -6.46
N TYR A 139 -17.47 23.93 -6.28
CA TYR A 139 -17.09 23.02 -7.36
C TYR A 139 -18.22 22.09 -7.84
N GLY A 140 -19.43 22.26 -7.33
CA GLY A 140 -20.59 21.45 -7.72
C GLY A 140 -20.50 19.98 -7.27
N GLY A 141 -19.75 19.70 -6.20
CA GLY A 141 -19.58 18.35 -5.64
C GLY A 141 -18.14 17.94 -5.41
N VAL A 142 -17.93 16.62 -5.28
CA VAL A 142 -16.59 16.04 -5.06
C VAL A 142 -15.83 16.00 -6.39
N THR A 143 -14.92 16.95 -6.59
CA THR A 143 -14.04 17.05 -7.78
C THR A 143 -12.57 16.94 -7.35
N ALA A 144 -11.67 16.71 -8.30
CA ALA A 144 -10.22 16.70 -8.02
C ALA A 144 -9.77 18.06 -7.46
N GLN A 145 -10.24 19.16 -8.03
CA GLN A 145 -9.90 20.51 -7.56
C GLN A 145 -10.41 20.76 -6.12
N ALA A 146 -11.62 20.31 -5.78
CA ALA A 146 -12.15 20.45 -4.43
C ALA A 146 -11.28 19.71 -3.39
N LEU A 147 -10.84 18.49 -3.72
CA LEU A 147 -9.94 17.69 -2.88
C LEU A 147 -8.57 18.37 -2.68
N VAL A 148 -8.02 18.92 -3.76
CA VAL A 148 -6.73 19.62 -3.74
C VAL A 148 -6.81 20.92 -2.94
N ASP A 149 -7.83 21.75 -3.19
CA ASP A 149 -8.02 23.02 -2.46
C ASP A 149 -8.20 22.80 -0.96
N SER A 150 -8.95 21.76 -0.57
CA SER A 150 -9.08 21.34 0.83
C SER A 150 -7.72 20.96 1.42
N ALA A 151 -6.98 20.07 0.74
CA ALA A 151 -5.68 19.61 1.23
C ALA A 151 -4.68 20.77 1.36
N LEU A 152 -4.56 21.63 0.36
CA LEU A 152 -3.67 22.80 0.38
C LEU A 152 -4.10 23.86 1.39
N GLY A 153 -5.41 24.00 1.64
CA GLY A 153 -5.93 24.81 2.74
C GLY A 153 -5.42 24.33 4.09
N HIS A 154 -5.47 23.02 4.33
CA HIS A 154 -4.96 22.41 5.57
C HIS A 154 -3.43 22.47 5.68
N VAL A 155 -2.71 22.36 4.57
CA VAL A 155 -1.26 22.58 4.53
C VAL A 155 -0.94 24.00 4.99
N ARG A 156 -1.62 25.02 4.46
CA ARG A 156 -1.41 26.41 4.89
C ARG A 156 -1.61 26.60 6.38
N LEU A 157 -2.67 26.01 6.98
CA LEU A 157 -2.90 26.08 8.41
C LEU A 157 -1.73 25.54 9.25
N LEU A 158 -1.08 24.48 8.82
CA LEU A 158 0.11 23.92 9.49
C LEU A 158 1.35 24.80 9.23
N ASN A 159 1.56 25.27 8.00
CA ASN A 159 2.67 26.15 7.66
C ASN A 159 2.61 27.48 8.39
N ASP A 160 1.42 28.05 8.59
CA ASP A 160 1.20 29.28 9.39
C ASP A 160 1.55 29.08 10.88
N CYS A 161 1.56 27.83 11.34
CA CYS A 161 2.10 27.44 12.64
C CYS A 161 3.61 27.16 12.62
N GLY A 162 4.30 27.32 11.46
CA GLY A 162 5.70 26.97 11.27
C GLY A 162 5.96 25.45 11.27
N PHE A 163 4.96 24.65 10.95
CA PHE A 163 5.07 23.19 10.90
C PHE A 163 5.17 22.70 9.45
N ASP A 164 6.19 21.87 9.15
CA ASP A 164 6.57 21.50 7.77
C ASP A 164 6.85 20.00 7.57
N ASP A 165 6.73 19.17 8.63
CA ASP A 165 6.83 17.73 8.52
C ASP A 165 5.48 17.09 8.18
N ILE A 166 5.03 17.37 6.96
CA ILE A 166 3.68 17.08 6.48
C ILE A 166 3.71 15.93 5.49
N CYS A 167 2.72 15.04 5.59
CA CYS A 167 2.34 14.07 4.56
C CYS A 167 0.90 14.36 4.13
N ILE A 168 0.55 14.17 2.86
CA ILE A 168 -0.79 14.49 2.38
C ILE A 168 -1.47 13.23 1.83
N SER A 169 -2.75 13.06 2.16
CA SER A 169 -3.60 12.11 1.47
C SER A 169 -4.92 12.73 1.07
N VAL A 170 -5.32 12.52 -0.18
CA VAL A 170 -6.65 12.86 -0.71
C VAL A 170 -7.28 11.59 -1.24
N LYS A 171 -8.44 11.21 -0.75
CA LYS A 171 -9.06 9.93 -1.09
C LYS A 171 -10.50 10.12 -1.55
N CYS A 172 -10.83 9.43 -2.64
CA CYS A 172 -12.17 9.40 -3.21
C CYS A 172 -12.46 7.99 -3.72
N SER A 173 -13.70 7.56 -3.69
CA SER A 173 -14.14 6.26 -4.23
C SER A 173 -14.15 6.23 -5.77
N ARG A 174 -14.21 7.41 -6.42
CA ARG A 174 -14.12 7.57 -7.88
C ARG A 174 -12.65 7.62 -8.31
N VAL A 175 -12.14 6.51 -8.83
CA VAL A 175 -10.72 6.34 -9.17
C VAL A 175 -10.16 7.44 -10.10
N PRO A 176 -10.84 7.85 -11.20
CA PRO A 176 -10.31 8.95 -12.05
C PRO A 176 -10.14 10.27 -11.29
N VAL A 177 -11.12 10.65 -10.46
CA VAL A 177 -11.05 11.87 -9.63
C VAL A 177 -9.93 11.79 -8.62
N ASN A 178 -9.78 10.61 -8.00
CA ASN A 178 -8.73 10.31 -7.04
C ASN A 178 -7.33 10.48 -7.66
N MET A 179 -7.10 9.88 -8.82
CA MET A 179 -5.83 9.95 -9.54
C MET A 179 -5.50 11.38 -9.97
N GLU A 180 -6.49 12.10 -10.49
CA GLU A 180 -6.29 13.49 -10.91
C GLU A 180 -5.91 14.39 -9.73
N ALA A 181 -6.59 14.25 -8.59
CA ALA A 181 -6.24 15.00 -7.38
C ALA A 181 -4.79 14.75 -6.92
N TYR A 182 -4.31 13.49 -6.96
CA TYR A 182 -2.92 13.20 -6.63
C TYR A 182 -1.91 13.75 -7.64
N ARG A 183 -2.23 13.72 -8.96
CA ARG A 183 -1.38 14.37 -9.97
C ARG A 183 -1.24 15.88 -9.74
N MET A 184 -2.36 16.54 -9.45
CA MET A 184 -2.38 17.97 -9.15
C MET A 184 -1.56 18.29 -7.89
N LEU A 185 -1.72 17.52 -6.82
CA LEU A 185 -0.93 17.69 -5.59
C LEU A 185 0.56 17.46 -5.84
N HIS A 186 0.93 16.45 -6.62
CA HIS A 186 2.32 16.17 -6.96
C HIS A 186 3.01 17.35 -7.65
N GLN A 187 2.25 18.12 -8.46
CA GLN A 187 2.76 19.31 -9.15
C GLN A 187 2.80 20.57 -8.26
N GLN A 188 1.94 20.62 -7.23
CA GLN A 188 1.71 21.85 -6.45
C GLN A 188 2.36 21.84 -5.06
N THR A 189 2.91 20.71 -4.61
CA THR A 189 3.48 20.60 -3.27
C THR A 189 4.69 19.68 -3.23
N PRO A 190 5.71 19.99 -2.40
CA PRO A 190 6.85 19.13 -2.21
C PRO A 190 6.61 18.00 -1.20
N TYR A 191 5.46 17.97 -0.52
CA TYR A 191 5.22 17.02 0.55
C TYR A 191 4.95 15.60 0.05
N PRO A 192 5.40 14.57 0.78
CA PRO A 192 5.14 13.18 0.43
C PRO A 192 3.64 12.86 0.42
N LEU A 193 3.25 12.01 -0.54
CA LEU A 193 1.87 11.64 -0.78
C LEU A 193 1.58 10.22 -0.28
N HIS A 194 0.53 10.11 0.54
CA HIS A 194 0.00 8.82 0.99
C HIS A 194 -1.16 8.40 0.11
N LEU A 195 -0.91 7.46 -0.79
CA LEU A 195 -1.89 6.99 -1.77
C LEU A 195 -2.96 6.07 -1.15
N GLY A 196 -4.13 6.09 -1.71
CA GLY A 196 -5.21 5.16 -1.38
C GLY A 196 -6.49 5.50 -2.11
N VAL A 197 -7.37 4.51 -2.21
CA VAL A 197 -8.76 4.67 -2.65
C VAL A 197 -9.64 4.40 -1.45
N THR A 198 -10.57 5.30 -1.12
CA THR A 198 -11.53 5.05 -0.03
C THR A 198 -12.75 4.32 -0.56
N GLU A 199 -13.39 3.51 0.30
CA GLU A 199 -14.62 2.78 -0.07
C GLU A 199 -14.45 1.97 -1.37
N ALA A 200 -13.31 1.30 -1.49
CA ALA A 200 -13.00 0.55 -2.71
C ALA A 200 -13.92 -0.66 -2.92
N GLY A 201 -14.46 -1.23 -1.83
CA GLY A 201 -15.40 -2.34 -1.83
C GLY A 201 -14.79 -3.67 -1.41
N THR A 202 -15.46 -4.76 -1.79
CA THR A 202 -15.01 -6.13 -1.51
C THR A 202 -13.73 -6.48 -2.29
N PRO A 203 -12.99 -7.54 -1.91
CA PRO A 203 -11.65 -7.84 -2.46
C PRO A 203 -11.57 -7.77 -3.97
N ARG A 204 -12.50 -8.42 -4.70
CA ARG A 204 -12.43 -8.49 -6.16
C ARG A 204 -12.39 -7.12 -6.84
N LEU A 205 -13.36 -6.26 -6.59
CA LEU A 205 -13.42 -4.92 -7.21
C LEU A 205 -12.54 -3.92 -6.49
N GLY A 206 -12.37 -4.06 -5.17
CA GLY A 206 -11.54 -3.18 -4.37
C GLY A 206 -10.07 -3.27 -4.74
N VAL A 207 -9.54 -4.47 -5.02
CA VAL A 207 -8.17 -4.65 -5.51
C VAL A 207 -8.01 -4.02 -6.90
N LEU A 208 -8.96 -4.22 -7.82
CA LEU A 208 -8.90 -3.59 -9.15
C LEU A 208 -8.89 -2.06 -9.07
N LYS A 209 -9.78 -1.46 -8.26
CA LYS A 209 -9.78 -0.01 -8.04
C LYS A 209 -8.47 0.49 -7.43
N SER A 210 -7.93 -0.25 -6.47
CA SER A 210 -6.66 0.07 -5.82
C SER A 210 -5.47 -0.09 -6.77
N ALA A 211 -5.44 -1.14 -7.58
CA ALA A 211 -4.41 -1.34 -8.59
C ALA A 211 -4.38 -0.18 -9.60
N ILE A 212 -5.54 0.27 -10.07
CA ILE A 212 -5.63 1.43 -10.98
C ILE A 212 -5.27 2.73 -10.23
N GLY A 213 -5.93 2.99 -9.10
CA GLY A 213 -5.84 4.27 -8.39
C GLY A 213 -4.54 4.48 -7.60
N ILE A 214 -3.88 3.41 -7.18
CA ILE A 214 -2.59 3.44 -6.50
C ILE A 214 -1.48 3.04 -7.49
N GLY A 215 -1.56 1.83 -8.07
CA GLY A 215 -0.54 1.31 -8.99
C GLY A 215 -0.35 2.21 -10.21
N GLY A 216 -1.44 2.71 -10.80
CA GLY A 216 -1.36 3.65 -11.93
C GLY A 216 -0.69 4.99 -11.60
N LEU A 217 -0.71 5.47 -10.34
CA LEU A 217 0.05 6.63 -9.89
C LEU A 217 1.50 6.27 -9.63
N LEU A 218 1.75 5.13 -8.99
CA LEU A 218 3.11 4.64 -8.72
C LEU A 218 3.92 4.44 -10.00
N CYS A 219 3.30 3.92 -11.08
CA CYS A 219 3.93 3.80 -12.41
C CYS A 219 4.29 5.16 -13.04
N GLN A 220 3.71 6.26 -12.53
CA GLN A 220 4.04 7.64 -12.93
C GLN A 220 5.08 8.29 -11.98
N GLY A 221 5.63 7.56 -11.02
CA GLY A 221 6.54 8.08 -10.00
C GLY A 221 5.83 8.94 -8.93
N ILE A 222 4.51 8.80 -8.78
CA ILE A 222 3.70 9.58 -7.83
C ILE A 222 3.31 8.70 -6.65
N GLY A 223 3.71 9.12 -5.43
CA GLY A 223 3.37 8.45 -4.18
C GLY A 223 4.56 7.92 -3.42
N ASP A 224 4.54 8.07 -2.10
CA ASP A 224 5.66 7.77 -1.19
C ASP A 224 5.27 6.73 -0.13
N THR A 225 3.99 6.59 0.13
CA THR A 225 3.41 5.58 1.03
C THR A 225 1.99 5.27 0.58
N LEU A 226 1.48 4.09 0.88
CA LEU A 226 0.16 3.67 0.43
C LEU A 226 -0.62 2.89 1.49
N ARG A 227 -1.96 2.88 1.34
CA ARG A 227 -2.85 1.93 2.00
C ARG A 227 -3.94 1.46 1.05
N VAL A 228 -4.04 0.15 0.86
CA VAL A 228 -5.22 -0.48 0.27
C VAL A 228 -6.34 -0.53 1.33
N SER A 229 -7.58 -0.31 0.94
CA SER A 229 -8.75 -0.34 1.83
C SER A 229 -9.82 -1.25 1.23
N LEU A 230 -10.10 -2.37 1.90
CA LEU A 230 -11.04 -3.38 1.45
C LEU A 230 -12.08 -3.67 2.54
N THR A 231 -13.25 -4.17 2.14
CA THR A 231 -14.18 -4.82 3.04
C THR A 231 -13.73 -6.28 3.22
N ALA A 232 -12.63 -6.47 3.95
CA ALA A 232 -11.95 -7.75 4.20
C ALA A 232 -11.06 -7.64 5.45
N ASP A 233 -10.39 -8.73 5.81
CA ASP A 233 -9.38 -8.70 6.87
C ASP A 233 -8.19 -7.81 6.46
N PRO A 234 -7.62 -7.02 7.40
CA PRO A 234 -6.53 -6.11 7.08
C PRO A 234 -5.27 -6.78 6.52
N GLU A 235 -5.05 -8.06 6.78
CA GLU A 235 -3.96 -8.85 6.19
C GLU A 235 -4.11 -8.98 4.65
N GLU A 236 -5.36 -9.05 4.15
CA GLU A 236 -5.62 -9.04 2.69
C GLU A 236 -5.28 -7.68 2.06
N GLU A 237 -5.52 -6.57 2.80
CA GLU A 237 -5.11 -5.23 2.35
C GLU A 237 -3.59 -5.13 2.17
N VAL A 238 -2.81 -5.71 3.10
CA VAL A 238 -1.34 -5.73 3.04
C VAL A 238 -0.85 -6.57 1.86
N ARG A 239 -1.43 -7.76 1.65
CA ARG A 239 -1.09 -8.61 0.49
C ARG A 239 -1.38 -7.90 -0.82
N ALA A 240 -2.56 -7.32 -0.97
CA ALA A 240 -2.91 -6.54 -2.17
C ALA A 240 -1.97 -5.34 -2.38
N ALA A 241 -1.49 -4.70 -1.31
CA ALA A 241 -0.51 -3.63 -1.40
C ALA A 241 0.86 -4.13 -1.91
N LEU A 242 1.32 -5.29 -1.45
CA LEU A 242 2.53 -5.95 -1.93
C LEU A 242 2.40 -6.33 -3.41
N ASP A 243 1.26 -6.92 -3.80
CA ASP A 243 0.98 -7.29 -5.19
C ASP A 243 0.99 -6.06 -6.13
N ILE A 244 0.40 -4.93 -5.68
CA ILE A 244 0.43 -3.67 -6.43
C ILE A 244 1.86 -3.14 -6.59
N LEU A 245 2.68 -3.17 -5.52
CA LEU A 245 4.08 -2.74 -5.60
C LEU A 245 4.91 -3.65 -6.50
N SER A 246 4.66 -4.96 -6.45
CA SER A 246 5.31 -5.94 -7.32
C SER A 246 4.92 -5.72 -8.79
N ALA A 247 3.62 -5.61 -9.07
CA ALA A 247 3.12 -5.34 -10.42
C ALA A 247 3.59 -4.00 -11.00
N ALA A 248 3.84 -2.99 -10.14
CA ALA A 248 4.43 -1.71 -10.53
C ALA A 248 5.97 -1.76 -10.67
N GLY A 249 6.62 -2.88 -10.43
CA GLY A 249 8.08 -3.03 -10.50
C GLY A 249 8.85 -2.31 -9.40
N LEU A 250 8.19 -1.90 -8.31
CA LEU A 250 8.79 -1.12 -7.21
C LEU A 250 9.31 -1.98 -6.06
N ARG A 251 8.80 -3.19 -5.93
CA ARG A 251 9.23 -4.14 -4.90
C ARG A 251 9.00 -5.57 -5.39
N GLN A 252 10.04 -6.37 -5.38
CA GLN A 252 9.91 -7.80 -5.60
C GLN A 252 10.07 -8.52 -4.26
N THR A 253 8.97 -9.09 -3.74
CA THR A 253 8.94 -9.77 -2.44
C THR A 253 8.90 -11.28 -2.55
N GLY A 254 8.94 -11.79 -3.78
CA GLY A 254 8.88 -13.21 -4.11
C GLY A 254 8.90 -13.43 -5.61
N PRO A 255 8.56 -14.64 -6.09
CA PRO A 255 8.54 -14.97 -7.50
C PRO A 255 7.51 -14.12 -8.27
N ASN A 256 7.93 -13.62 -9.43
CA ASN A 256 7.03 -13.05 -10.43
C ASN A 256 6.61 -14.15 -11.40
N LEU A 257 5.35 -14.57 -11.36
CA LEU A 257 4.82 -15.58 -12.28
C LEU A 257 4.33 -14.89 -13.57
N ILE A 258 4.92 -15.28 -14.68
CA ILE A 258 4.43 -14.93 -16.01
C ILE A 258 3.85 -16.17 -16.69
N SER A 259 2.63 -16.06 -17.22
CA SER A 259 2.00 -17.15 -17.95
C SER A 259 1.37 -16.64 -19.23
N CYS A 260 1.50 -17.42 -20.32
CA CYS A 260 0.84 -17.04 -21.55
C CYS A 260 -0.68 -17.30 -21.44
N PRO A 261 -1.51 -16.54 -22.16
CA PRO A 261 -2.93 -16.84 -22.25
C PRO A 261 -3.15 -18.14 -23.03
N THR A 262 -4.21 -18.86 -22.68
CA THR A 262 -4.63 -20.03 -23.46
C THR A 262 -5.03 -19.62 -24.88
N CYS A 263 -4.44 -20.25 -25.87
CA CYS A 263 -4.74 -20.02 -27.29
C CYS A 263 -4.77 -21.34 -28.06
N GLY A 264 -5.11 -21.32 -29.35
CA GLY A 264 -5.16 -22.52 -30.19
C GLY A 264 -3.83 -23.28 -30.38
N ARG A 265 -2.72 -22.71 -29.91
CA ARG A 265 -1.38 -23.37 -29.92
C ARG A 265 -1.06 -24.09 -28.61
N THR A 266 -1.86 -23.90 -27.56
CA THR A 266 -1.67 -24.58 -26.28
C THR A 266 -1.84 -26.10 -26.46
N LYS A 267 -0.85 -26.88 -26.02
CA LYS A 267 -0.76 -28.31 -26.24
C LYS A 267 -1.09 -29.17 -25.02
N TYR A 268 -1.41 -28.55 -23.90
CA TYR A 268 -1.71 -29.20 -22.62
C TYR A 268 -2.72 -28.39 -21.81
N ASP A 269 -3.30 -28.98 -20.78
CA ASP A 269 -4.20 -28.25 -19.86
C ASP A 269 -3.38 -27.31 -18.94
N MET A 270 -3.11 -26.13 -19.46
CA MET A 270 -2.24 -25.15 -18.81
C MET A 270 -2.86 -24.48 -17.58
N ILE A 271 -4.18 -24.34 -17.54
CA ILE A 271 -4.85 -23.60 -16.46
C ILE A 271 -4.63 -24.23 -15.08
N PRO A 272 -4.85 -25.54 -14.88
CA PRO A 272 -4.54 -26.19 -13.60
C PRO A 272 -3.05 -26.12 -13.24
N ILE A 273 -2.16 -26.26 -14.23
CA ILE A 273 -0.71 -26.22 -14.02
C ILE A 273 -0.28 -24.83 -13.57
N ALA A 274 -0.74 -23.76 -14.23
CA ALA A 274 -0.41 -22.39 -13.82
C ALA A 274 -0.91 -22.09 -12.39
N ARG A 275 -2.13 -22.52 -12.05
CA ARG A 275 -2.68 -22.38 -10.70
C ARG A 275 -1.89 -23.16 -9.65
N GLU A 276 -1.46 -24.38 -9.99
CA GLU A 276 -0.66 -25.19 -9.07
C GLU A 276 0.74 -24.59 -8.86
N VAL A 277 1.37 -24.06 -9.91
CA VAL A 277 2.63 -23.32 -9.80
C VAL A 277 2.43 -22.08 -8.91
N GLU A 278 1.41 -21.26 -9.18
CA GLU A 278 1.09 -20.09 -8.36
C GLU A 278 0.90 -20.46 -6.88
N ARG A 279 0.15 -21.54 -6.62
CA ARG A 279 -0.07 -22.04 -5.25
C ARG A 279 1.23 -22.49 -4.57
N ARG A 280 2.11 -23.21 -5.27
CA ARG A 280 3.39 -23.69 -4.71
C ARG A 280 4.40 -22.56 -4.51
N LEU A 281 4.30 -21.49 -5.29
CA LEU A 281 5.13 -20.29 -5.12
C LEU A 281 4.69 -19.42 -3.94
N GLN A 282 3.51 -19.67 -3.35
CA GLN A 282 3.08 -18.96 -2.14
C GLN A 282 4.06 -19.22 -0.99
N GLY A 283 4.60 -18.14 -0.42
CA GLY A 283 5.59 -18.19 0.66
C GLY A 283 7.05 -18.31 0.18
N CYS A 284 7.31 -18.49 -1.10
CA CYS A 284 8.65 -18.36 -1.66
C CYS A 284 9.08 -16.88 -1.63
N THR A 285 10.27 -16.61 -1.11
CA THR A 285 10.82 -15.25 -1.00
C THR A 285 11.91 -14.95 -2.03
N LYS A 286 12.23 -15.90 -2.91
CA LYS A 286 13.25 -15.71 -3.96
C LYS A 286 12.75 -14.69 -4.99
N PRO A 287 13.52 -13.62 -5.28
CA PRO A 287 13.12 -12.59 -6.25
C PRO A 287 13.41 -13.05 -7.69
N ILE A 288 12.74 -14.10 -8.14
CA ILE A 288 12.90 -14.72 -9.45
C ILE A 288 11.66 -14.52 -10.33
N THR A 289 11.83 -14.60 -11.62
CA THR A 289 10.73 -14.66 -12.60
C THR A 289 10.53 -16.09 -13.06
N VAL A 290 9.33 -16.62 -12.86
CA VAL A 290 8.94 -17.99 -13.22
C VAL A 290 7.98 -17.94 -14.40
N ALA A 291 8.20 -18.72 -15.45
CA ALA A 291 7.37 -18.74 -16.64
C ALA A 291 6.59 -20.05 -16.80
N VAL A 292 5.29 -19.94 -17.12
CA VAL A 292 4.44 -21.07 -17.52
C VAL A 292 3.89 -20.81 -18.92
N MET A 293 4.41 -21.55 -19.92
CA MET A 293 4.12 -21.31 -21.32
C MET A 293 3.33 -22.47 -21.96
N GLY A 294 2.31 -22.12 -22.75
CA GLY A 294 1.37 -23.08 -23.35
C GLY A 294 1.91 -23.87 -24.52
N CYS A 295 3.02 -23.46 -25.15
CA CYS A 295 3.63 -24.17 -26.28
C CYS A 295 5.13 -23.96 -26.35
N VAL A 296 5.83 -24.90 -26.95
CA VAL A 296 7.30 -24.88 -27.12
C VAL A 296 7.77 -23.91 -28.20
N VAL A 297 6.88 -23.46 -29.08
CA VAL A 297 7.25 -22.63 -30.25
C VAL A 297 7.65 -21.23 -29.84
N ASN A 298 6.81 -20.56 -29.02
CA ASN A 298 7.07 -19.19 -28.56
C ASN A 298 7.50 -19.14 -27.09
N GLY A 299 7.27 -20.24 -26.33
CA GLY A 299 7.49 -20.28 -24.89
C GLY A 299 8.89 -19.81 -24.48
N PRO A 300 9.97 -20.46 -24.96
CA PRO A 300 11.33 -20.05 -24.59
C PRO A 300 11.72 -18.65 -25.10
N GLY A 301 11.14 -18.20 -26.21
CA GLY A 301 11.39 -16.88 -26.78
C GLY A 301 10.75 -15.74 -25.98
N GLU A 302 9.46 -15.88 -25.67
CA GLU A 302 8.70 -14.90 -24.88
C GLU A 302 9.14 -14.89 -23.41
N ALA A 303 9.60 -16.04 -22.91
CA ALA A 303 10.06 -16.18 -21.52
C ALA A 303 11.59 -16.11 -21.36
N ARG A 304 12.32 -15.59 -22.37
CA ARG A 304 13.80 -15.48 -22.31
C ARG A 304 14.28 -14.67 -21.11
N ALA A 305 13.49 -13.72 -20.65
CA ALA A 305 13.80 -12.91 -19.49
C ALA A 305 13.44 -13.60 -18.15
N ALA A 306 12.78 -14.76 -18.18
CA ALA A 306 12.47 -15.52 -16.98
C ALA A 306 13.70 -16.30 -16.51
N ASP A 307 13.88 -16.36 -15.20
CA ASP A 307 14.99 -17.13 -14.59
C ASP A 307 14.80 -18.64 -14.85
N VAL A 308 13.57 -19.12 -14.74
CA VAL A 308 13.20 -20.51 -14.99
C VAL A 308 11.77 -20.62 -15.50
N GLY A 309 11.46 -21.65 -16.25
CA GLY A 309 10.10 -21.86 -16.71
C GLY A 309 9.86 -23.20 -17.38
N ILE A 310 8.57 -23.46 -17.62
CA ILE A 310 8.08 -24.63 -18.33
C ILE A 310 7.31 -24.21 -19.57
N ALA A 311 7.41 -25.03 -20.61
CA ALA A 311 6.63 -24.91 -21.86
C ALA A 311 6.01 -26.24 -22.21
N GLY A 312 4.69 -26.28 -22.40
CA GLY A 312 3.97 -27.53 -22.71
C GLY A 312 4.15 -27.99 -24.14
N GLY A 313 4.13 -29.29 -24.33
CA GLY A 313 4.10 -29.99 -25.61
C GLY A 313 3.05 -31.12 -25.59
N ASP A 314 3.08 -31.97 -26.56
CA ASP A 314 2.16 -33.10 -26.70
C ASP A 314 2.63 -34.29 -25.83
N GLY A 315 2.00 -34.48 -24.67
CA GLY A 315 2.35 -35.49 -23.66
C GLY A 315 3.63 -35.24 -22.85
N GLU A 316 4.48 -34.36 -23.29
CA GLU A 316 5.71 -33.93 -22.61
C GLU A 316 5.88 -32.41 -22.72
N GLY A 317 6.64 -31.81 -21.82
CA GLY A 317 6.98 -30.40 -21.87
C GLY A 317 8.47 -30.18 -21.75
N LEU A 318 8.87 -28.90 -21.83
CA LEU A 318 10.25 -28.46 -21.68
C LEU A 318 10.41 -27.71 -20.40
N LEU A 319 11.48 -27.99 -19.67
CA LEU A 319 12.01 -27.12 -18.64
C LEU A 319 13.12 -26.27 -19.27
N PHE A 320 13.13 -24.96 -18.96
CA PHE A 320 14.14 -24.04 -19.49
C PHE A 320 14.59 -23.06 -18.42
N ARG A 321 15.78 -22.49 -18.62
CA ARG A 321 16.38 -21.46 -17.76
C ARG A 321 16.98 -20.38 -18.64
N HIS A 322 16.61 -19.10 -18.40
CA HIS A 322 17.03 -17.96 -19.23
C HIS A 322 16.83 -18.18 -20.73
N GLY A 323 15.75 -18.86 -21.11
CA GLY A 323 15.42 -19.20 -22.51
C GLY A 323 16.16 -20.41 -23.08
N GLU A 324 17.11 -21.02 -22.35
CA GLU A 324 17.80 -22.25 -22.77
C GLU A 324 17.08 -23.48 -22.23
N ILE A 325 16.85 -24.47 -23.15
CA ILE A 325 16.17 -25.70 -22.78
C ILE A 325 17.14 -26.57 -21.98
N LEU A 326 16.74 -26.93 -20.76
CA LEU A 326 17.49 -27.85 -19.91
C LEU A 326 17.23 -29.32 -20.32
N TYR A 327 15.96 -29.73 -20.26
CA TYR A 327 15.53 -31.08 -20.60
C TYR A 327 14.02 -31.16 -20.83
N LYS A 328 13.58 -32.30 -21.39
CA LYS A 328 12.16 -32.63 -21.54
C LYS A 328 11.66 -33.36 -20.30
N VAL A 329 10.40 -33.12 -19.96
CA VAL A 329 9.73 -33.69 -18.78
C VAL A 329 8.34 -34.20 -19.19
N PRO A 330 7.91 -35.36 -18.72
CA PRO A 330 6.52 -35.79 -18.84
C PRO A 330 5.57 -34.75 -18.25
N GLN A 331 4.40 -34.55 -18.87
CA GLN A 331 3.47 -33.50 -18.52
C GLN A 331 3.05 -33.55 -17.03
N ASP A 332 2.83 -34.75 -16.49
CA ASP A 332 2.45 -34.97 -15.09
C ASP A 332 3.55 -34.62 -14.05
N LYS A 333 4.80 -34.48 -14.51
CA LYS A 333 5.96 -34.12 -13.67
C LYS A 333 6.46 -32.68 -13.87
N LEU A 334 5.83 -31.91 -14.77
CA LEU A 334 6.31 -30.57 -15.11
C LEU A 334 6.39 -29.63 -13.90
N VAL A 335 5.39 -29.64 -13.05
CA VAL A 335 5.36 -28.75 -11.88
C VAL A 335 6.43 -29.16 -10.88
N ASP A 336 6.58 -30.46 -10.62
CA ASP A 336 7.60 -30.94 -9.67
C ASP A 336 9.02 -30.60 -10.16
N ALA A 337 9.29 -30.85 -11.45
CA ALA A 337 10.58 -30.52 -12.06
C ALA A 337 10.86 -29.00 -12.02
N LEU A 338 9.84 -28.16 -12.21
CA LEU A 338 9.96 -26.70 -12.07
C LEU A 338 10.31 -26.31 -10.64
N MET A 339 9.62 -26.86 -9.66
CA MET A 339 9.90 -26.55 -8.24
C MET A 339 11.30 -27.02 -7.83
N ASP A 340 11.71 -28.24 -8.25
CA ASP A 340 13.06 -28.74 -8.01
C ASP A 340 14.16 -27.81 -8.60
N GLU A 341 13.88 -27.17 -9.74
CA GLU A 341 14.82 -26.25 -10.34
C GLU A 341 14.80 -24.87 -9.65
N ILE A 342 13.63 -24.42 -9.18
CA ILE A 342 13.51 -23.21 -8.37
C ILE A 342 14.29 -23.36 -7.06
N ASP A 343 14.27 -24.53 -6.45
CA ASP A 343 14.99 -24.77 -5.17
C ASP A 343 16.52 -24.66 -5.33
N LYS A 344 17.04 -24.88 -6.55
CA LYS A 344 18.47 -24.75 -6.87
C LYS A 344 18.93 -23.32 -7.17
N LEU A 345 17.98 -22.38 -7.37
CA LEU A 345 18.27 -20.96 -7.58
C LEU A 345 18.45 -20.23 -6.25
#